data_dce73cfd89fdb476099911495fee2445
#
_entry.id   dce73cfd89fdb476099911495fee2445
#
_cell.length_a   1.000
_cell.length_b   1.000
_cell.length_c   1.000
_cell.angle_alpha   90.00
_cell.angle_beta   90.00
_cell.angle_gamma   90.00
#
_symmetry.space_group_name_H-M   'P 1'
#
loop_
_entity.id
_entity.type
_entity.pdbx_description
1 polymer ?
#
loop_
_entity_poly.entity_id
_entity_poly.type
_entity_poly.pdbx_seq_one_letter_code
_entity_poly.pdbx_strand_id
1 'polypeptide(L)'
;MKGDSMTSRERVLAALNHEPVDRVPIDFGGHRSSGIMAMAYARLKNYLGIHSGNIYIYDLPQQLAIVEPTVLDELGVDVIEMGRGFMTDDREWKDWVLPDGTPCKIPNYIRVEERSGDWYLLANDGRDLAVRKRGNPFMEQIHFPMADRDFEHESFDDLEEQFDYSMWTGIATPDAYFPLDEAGLRKLADGARNLRASTDRAIVGLFGGNLFEIPQFLFRMDNYLTYMGLYPEAVLRLSEKLCEIHLNKLEKWLTAVGPYIDVILFGDDFGTQAGPFFSMTMLRKFYKPYQQRLWRRVKELADVKIMLHSCGAIEQLLDDLIDAGLEAVNPVQISSAGMDPALLKAKYGSRICFWGGGCDTRCILPQSTPEEVARHVRQQVEIMRQGSGFVFQQVHNVMADVRPENVVAMFRAING
;
A
#
# COMPACT_ATOMS: atom_id res chain seq x y z
N MET A 1 -31.28 -21.80 -11.22
CA MET A 1 -31.45 -20.45 -10.67
C MET A 1 -30.15 -19.73 -10.93
N LYS A 2 -30.15 -18.66 -11.78
CA LYS A 2 -29.00 -17.74 -11.82
C LYS A 2 -29.02 -17.03 -10.47
N GLY A 3 -28.09 -17.37 -9.58
CA GLY A 3 -27.87 -16.56 -8.39
C GLY A 3 -27.59 -15.12 -8.82
N ASP A 4 -28.12 -14.14 -8.10
CA ASP A 4 -27.81 -12.74 -8.34
C ASP A 4 -26.29 -12.60 -8.26
N SER A 5 -25.67 -11.98 -9.26
CA SER A 5 -24.23 -11.75 -9.30
C SER A 5 -23.90 -10.74 -8.19
N MET A 6 -22.91 -11.06 -7.37
CA MET A 6 -22.44 -10.16 -6.31
C MET A 6 -21.95 -8.84 -6.90
N THR A 7 -22.21 -7.72 -6.22
CA THR A 7 -21.50 -6.47 -6.47
C THR A 7 -20.01 -6.63 -6.13
N SER A 8 -19.17 -5.75 -6.65
CA SER A 8 -17.74 -5.77 -6.35
C SER A 8 -17.46 -5.67 -4.84
N ARG A 9 -18.18 -4.79 -4.15
CA ARG A 9 -18.06 -4.62 -2.69
C ARG A 9 -18.46 -5.89 -1.93
N GLU A 10 -19.63 -6.46 -2.24
CA GLU A 10 -20.11 -7.71 -1.60
C GLU A 10 -19.11 -8.84 -1.79
N ARG A 11 -18.53 -8.98 -2.97
CA ARG A 11 -17.53 -10.00 -3.29
C ARG A 11 -16.26 -9.86 -2.46
N VAL A 12 -15.72 -8.65 -2.33
CA VAL A 12 -14.53 -8.39 -1.51
C VAL A 12 -14.82 -8.64 -0.03
N LEU A 13 -15.95 -8.17 0.49
CA LEU A 13 -16.35 -8.39 1.89
C LEU A 13 -16.60 -9.85 2.19
N ALA A 14 -17.24 -10.60 1.28
CA ALA A 14 -17.42 -12.05 1.41
C ALA A 14 -16.07 -12.79 1.48
N ALA A 15 -15.11 -12.41 0.60
CA ALA A 15 -13.77 -12.99 0.66
C ALA A 15 -13.07 -12.68 1.99
N LEU A 16 -13.17 -11.45 2.50
CA LEU A 16 -12.60 -11.04 3.79
C LEU A 16 -13.27 -11.74 4.99
N ASN A 17 -14.52 -12.17 4.83
CA ASN A 17 -15.27 -12.93 5.84
C ASN A 17 -15.12 -14.46 5.67
N HIS A 18 -14.30 -14.94 4.73
CA HIS A 18 -14.18 -16.37 4.37
C HIS A 18 -15.49 -17.00 3.88
N GLU A 19 -16.39 -16.20 3.33
CA GLU A 19 -17.64 -16.63 2.73
C GLU A 19 -17.46 -17.00 1.25
N PRO A 20 -18.34 -17.86 0.66
CA PRO A 20 -18.28 -18.16 -0.75
C PRO A 20 -18.47 -16.93 -1.64
N VAL A 21 -17.70 -16.86 -2.72
CA VAL A 21 -17.77 -15.79 -3.72
C VAL A 21 -18.15 -16.35 -5.10
N ASP A 22 -18.82 -15.56 -5.92
CA ASP A 22 -19.21 -15.92 -7.29
C ASP A 22 -17.99 -16.03 -8.24
N ARG A 23 -16.95 -15.22 -7.99
CA ARG A 23 -15.63 -15.27 -8.63
C ARG A 23 -14.56 -14.70 -7.69
N VAL A 24 -13.30 -14.92 -7.98
CA VAL A 24 -12.20 -14.31 -7.21
C VAL A 24 -12.26 -12.79 -7.34
N PRO A 25 -12.33 -12.03 -6.23
CA PRO A 25 -12.23 -10.56 -6.26
C PRO A 25 -10.84 -10.11 -6.70
N ILE A 26 -10.79 -8.98 -7.41
CA ILE A 26 -9.56 -8.47 -8.04
C ILE A 26 -9.25 -7.07 -7.51
N ASP A 27 -8.01 -6.87 -7.06
CA ASP A 27 -7.44 -5.57 -6.77
C ASP A 27 -6.37 -5.21 -7.82
N PHE A 28 -6.48 -3.97 -8.36
CA PHE A 28 -5.49 -3.34 -9.20
C PHE A 28 -5.54 -1.82 -9.00
N GLY A 29 -4.56 -1.29 -8.30
CA GLY A 29 -4.51 0.13 -7.95
C GLY A 29 -5.46 0.55 -6.83
N GLY A 30 -5.93 -0.40 -6.02
CA GLY A 30 -6.71 -0.14 -4.81
C GLY A 30 -5.86 0.38 -3.64
N HIS A 31 -4.55 0.33 -3.75
CA HIS A 31 -3.58 0.97 -2.84
C HIS A 31 -2.19 1.06 -3.50
N ARG A 32 -1.23 1.70 -2.79
CA ARG A 32 0.11 2.02 -3.33
C ARG A 32 0.98 0.81 -3.69
N SER A 33 0.63 -0.39 -3.27
CA SER A 33 1.39 -1.63 -3.57
C SER A 33 0.67 -2.56 -4.54
N SER A 34 -0.52 -2.18 -5.05
CA SER A 34 -1.29 -2.94 -6.04
C SER A 34 -1.36 -2.25 -7.41
N GLY A 35 -0.58 -1.17 -7.59
CA GLY A 35 -0.66 -0.28 -8.72
C GLY A 35 0.22 -0.65 -9.91
N ILE A 36 0.45 0.35 -10.75
CA ILE A 36 1.24 0.26 -11.98
C ILE A 36 2.03 1.55 -12.19
N MET A 37 3.30 1.42 -12.58
CA MET A 37 4.11 2.58 -12.96
C MET A 37 3.52 3.26 -14.20
N ALA A 38 3.53 4.57 -14.23
CA ALA A 38 2.88 5.39 -15.23
C ALA A 38 3.36 5.11 -16.67
N MET A 39 4.64 4.80 -16.86
CA MET A 39 5.17 4.37 -18.16
C MET A 39 4.57 3.03 -18.66
N ALA A 40 4.41 2.06 -17.76
CA ALA A 40 3.74 0.80 -18.08
C ALA A 40 2.23 1.01 -18.29
N TYR A 41 1.62 1.91 -17.50
CA TYR A 41 0.21 2.27 -17.63
C TYR A 41 -0.11 2.92 -18.97
N ALA A 42 0.74 3.83 -19.46
CA ALA A 42 0.60 4.43 -20.78
C ALA A 42 0.57 3.37 -21.88
N ARG A 43 1.48 2.39 -21.81
CA ARG A 43 1.51 1.27 -22.76
C ARG A 43 0.30 0.35 -22.63
N LEU A 44 -0.16 0.09 -21.41
CA LEU A 44 -1.36 -0.71 -21.15
C LEU A 44 -2.61 -0.04 -21.76
N LYS A 45 -2.80 1.26 -21.53
CA LYS A 45 -3.92 2.01 -22.14
C LYS A 45 -3.88 1.91 -23.66
N ASN A 46 -2.71 2.15 -24.25
CA ASN A 46 -2.55 2.06 -25.72
C ASN A 46 -2.87 0.63 -26.23
N TYR A 47 -2.41 -0.40 -25.54
CA TYR A 47 -2.69 -1.80 -25.89
C TYR A 47 -4.18 -2.16 -25.81
N LEU A 48 -4.88 -1.59 -24.83
CA LEU A 48 -6.34 -1.73 -24.66
C LEU A 48 -7.15 -0.84 -25.62
N GLY A 49 -6.50 0.00 -26.43
CA GLY A 49 -7.18 0.95 -27.31
C GLY A 49 -7.83 2.13 -26.58
N ILE A 50 -7.42 2.41 -25.34
CA ILE A 50 -7.94 3.51 -24.52
C ILE A 50 -7.04 4.74 -24.70
N HIS A 51 -7.46 5.66 -25.55
CA HIS A 51 -6.66 6.84 -25.92
C HIS A 51 -7.14 8.13 -25.25
N SER A 52 -8.23 8.08 -24.50
CA SER A 52 -8.78 9.23 -23.75
C SER A 52 -8.13 9.36 -22.36
N GLY A 53 -8.28 10.55 -21.77
CA GLY A 53 -7.81 10.86 -20.43
C GLY A 53 -6.31 11.14 -20.33
N ASN A 54 -5.91 11.75 -19.22
CA ASN A 54 -4.51 12.02 -18.87
C ASN A 54 -3.95 10.88 -18.00
N ILE A 55 -2.63 10.80 -17.92
CA ILE A 55 -1.94 9.94 -16.96
C ILE A 55 -1.66 10.78 -15.72
N TYR A 56 -2.33 10.47 -14.62
CA TYR A 56 -2.16 11.13 -13.33
C TYR A 56 -1.27 10.27 -12.44
N ILE A 57 -0.18 10.85 -11.92
CA ILE A 57 0.74 10.19 -10.99
C ILE A 57 0.43 10.68 -9.59
N TYR A 58 -0.16 9.83 -8.75
CA TYR A 58 -0.49 10.18 -7.37
C TYR A 58 0.63 9.87 -6.37
N ASP A 59 1.56 8.99 -6.75
CA ASP A 59 2.76 8.62 -6.00
C ASP A 59 3.99 8.87 -6.88
N LEU A 60 4.59 10.05 -6.74
CA LEU A 60 5.76 10.43 -7.54
C LEU A 60 7.02 9.62 -7.20
N PRO A 61 7.33 9.31 -5.92
CA PRO A 61 8.48 8.47 -5.57
C PRO A 61 8.52 7.12 -6.26
N GLN A 62 7.37 6.48 -6.44
CA GLN A 62 7.22 5.22 -7.15
C GLN A 62 6.72 5.37 -8.59
N GLN A 63 6.38 6.58 -9.01
CA GLN A 63 5.82 6.92 -10.32
C GLN A 63 4.52 6.15 -10.63
N LEU A 64 3.65 5.96 -9.63
CA LEU A 64 2.41 5.19 -9.78
C LEU A 64 1.29 6.03 -10.41
N ALA A 65 0.66 5.44 -11.44
CA ALA A 65 -0.49 6.03 -12.10
C ALA A 65 -1.80 5.75 -11.37
N ILE A 66 -2.71 6.70 -11.44
CA ILE A 66 -4.13 6.47 -11.20
C ILE A 66 -4.67 5.55 -12.29
N VAL A 67 -5.16 4.37 -11.93
CA VAL A 67 -5.87 3.49 -12.87
C VAL A 67 -7.30 4.01 -13.06
N GLU A 68 -7.63 4.38 -14.29
CA GLU A 68 -8.92 5.02 -14.64
C GLU A 68 -10.08 4.01 -14.56
N PRO A 69 -11.32 4.47 -14.30
CA PRO A 69 -12.48 3.58 -14.20
C PRO A 69 -12.67 2.67 -15.42
N THR A 70 -12.45 3.17 -16.63
CA THR A 70 -12.53 2.38 -17.87
C THR A 70 -11.56 1.20 -17.90
N VAL A 71 -10.35 1.36 -17.36
CA VAL A 71 -9.37 0.28 -17.26
C VAL A 71 -9.75 -0.69 -16.13
N LEU A 72 -10.24 -0.16 -15.00
CA LEU A 72 -10.75 -0.99 -13.91
C LEU A 72 -11.92 -1.89 -14.37
N ASP A 73 -12.84 -1.32 -15.17
CA ASP A 73 -13.98 -2.06 -15.75
C ASP A 73 -13.53 -3.15 -16.74
N GLU A 74 -12.63 -2.80 -17.66
CA GLU A 74 -12.08 -3.73 -18.66
C GLU A 74 -11.37 -4.93 -18.02
N LEU A 75 -10.69 -4.70 -16.88
CA LEU A 75 -9.96 -5.74 -16.17
C LEU A 75 -10.78 -6.42 -15.05
N GLY A 76 -12.03 -6.04 -14.85
CA GLY A 76 -12.95 -6.61 -13.86
C GLY A 76 -12.54 -6.39 -12.41
N VAL A 77 -11.94 -5.23 -12.11
CA VAL A 77 -11.40 -4.88 -10.79
C VAL A 77 -12.52 -4.56 -9.80
N ASP A 78 -12.41 -5.07 -8.58
CA ASP A 78 -13.42 -4.96 -7.53
C ASP A 78 -13.07 -3.94 -6.43
N VAL A 79 -11.88 -3.38 -6.46
CA VAL A 79 -11.32 -2.52 -5.41
C VAL A 79 -10.95 -1.15 -5.95
N ILE A 80 -11.09 -0.12 -5.13
CA ILE A 80 -10.64 1.24 -5.44
C ILE A 80 -10.03 1.89 -4.19
N GLU A 81 -9.02 2.71 -4.38
CA GLU A 81 -8.40 3.48 -3.28
C GLU A 81 -9.25 4.72 -2.95
N MET A 82 -9.38 5.02 -1.65
CA MET A 82 -10.13 6.18 -1.16
C MET A 82 -9.62 7.51 -1.74
N GLY A 83 -8.34 7.62 -2.04
CA GLY A 83 -7.72 8.80 -2.67
C GLY A 83 -8.36 9.21 -4.00
N ARG A 84 -9.11 8.30 -4.64
CA ARG A 84 -9.90 8.63 -5.85
C ARG A 84 -11.04 9.61 -5.60
N GLY A 85 -11.43 9.80 -4.35
CA GLY A 85 -12.42 10.82 -3.94
C GLY A 85 -11.83 12.22 -3.81
N PHE A 86 -10.51 12.35 -3.95
CA PHE A 86 -9.79 13.62 -3.77
C PHE A 86 -9.10 14.02 -5.07
N MET A 87 -8.70 15.29 -5.18
CA MET A 87 -7.97 15.81 -6.34
C MET A 87 -8.64 15.46 -7.67
N THR A 88 -9.95 15.62 -7.70
CA THR A 88 -10.79 15.30 -8.87
C THR A 88 -10.83 16.42 -9.91
N ASP A 89 -10.32 17.61 -9.57
CA ASP A 89 -10.24 18.77 -10.47
C ASP A 89 -8.85 18.81 -11.14
N ASP A 90 -8.83 18.90 -12.48
CA ASP A 90 -7.58 18.96 -13.25
C ASP A 90 -6.69 20.15 -12.84
N ARG A 91 -7.27 21.21 -12.26
CA ARG A 91 -6.53 22.38 -11.71
C ARG A 91 -5.69 22.06 -10.48
N GLU A 92 -5.91 20.92 -9.84
CA GLU A 92 -5.10 20.45 -8.70
C GLU A 92 -3.82 19.74 -9.17
N TRP A 93 -3.65 19.58 -10.49
CA TRP A 93 -2.54 18.89 -11.13
C TRP A 93 -1.75 19.84 -12.04
N LYS A 94 -0.45 19.57 -12.18
CA LYS A 94 0.46 20.25 -13.11
C LYS A 94 1.05 19.27 -14.10
N ASP A 95 1.36 19.78 -15.30
CA ASP A 95 2.00 18.98 -16.34
C ASP A 95 3.39 18.54 -15.94
N TRP A 96 3.72 17.30 -16.29
CA TRP A 96 5.01 16.66 -16.06
C TRP A 96 5.34 15.74 -17.23
N VAL A 97 6.62 15.34 -17.34
CA VAL A 97 7.07 14.42 -18.36
C VAL A 97 7.87 13.31 -17.72
N LEU A 98 7.51 12.06 -18.03
CA LEU A 98 8.23 10.88 -17.58
C LEU A 98 9.59 10.71 -18.27
N PRO A 99 10.50 9.88 -17.73
CA PRO A 99 11.82 9.68 -18.31
C PRO A 99 11.87 9.16 -19.76
N ASP A 100 10.81 8.47 -20.19
CA ASP A 100 10.63 7.98 -21.56
C ASP A 100 9.95 8.99 -22.51
N GLY A 101 9.68 10.20 -22.02
CA GLY A 101 9.00 11.26 -22.76
C GLY A 101 7.46 11.20 -22.68
N THR A 102 6.88 10.26 -21.95
CA THR A 102 5.43 10.16 -21.78
C THR A 102 4.88 11.39 -21.03
N PRO A 103 3.94 12.16 -21.61
CA PRO A 103 3.29 13.25 -20.90
C PRO A 103 2.40 12.71 -19.76
N CYS A 104 2.43 13.38 -18.63
CA CYS A 104 1.63 13.02 -17.46
C CYS A 104 1.33 14.26 -16.61
N LYS A 105 0.61 14.06 -15.51
CA LYS A 105 0.32 15.09 -14.52
C LYS A 105 0.71 14.60 -13.13
N ILE A 106 1.23 15.51 -12.31
CA ILE A 106 1.55 15.28 -10.89
C ILE A 106 0.79 16.29 -10.03
N PRO A 107 0.54 16.01 -8.74
CA PRO A 107 -0.13 16.96 -7.84
C PRO A 107 0.58 18.30 -7.75
N ASN A 108 -0.19 19.40 -7.75
CA ASN A 108 0.36 20.76 -7.65
C ASN A 108 1.17 21.00 -6.38
N TYR A 109 0.80 20.35 -5.26
CA TYR A 109 1.48 20.50 -3.98
C TYR A 109 2.85 19.82 -3.93
N ILE A 110 3.12 18.84 -4.81
CA ILE A 110 4.43 18.18 -4.85
C ILE A 110 5.48 19.16 -5.36
N ARG A 111 6.49 19.40 -4.56
CA ARG A 111 7.64 20.22 -4.93
C ARG A 111 8.74 19.33 -5.45
N VAL A 112 8.96 19.37 -6.74
CA VAL A 112 10.01 18.58 -7.43
C VAL A 112 10.76 19.48 -8.39
N GLU A 113 12.08 19.32 -8.46
CA GLU A 113 12.96 20.01 -9.38
C GLU A 113 13.77 18.99 -10.19
N GLU A 114 13.96 19.28 -11.47
CA GLU A 114 14.92 18.57 -12.31
C GLU A 114 16.26 19.30 -12.31
N ARG A 115 17.33 18.57 -11.96
CA ARG A 115 18.71 19.08 -11.96
C ARG A 115 19.59 18.06 -12.70
N SER A 116 20.03 18.40 -13.91
CA SER A 116 20.91 17.55 -14.74
C SER A 116 20.36 16.16 -15.04
N GLY A 117 19.03 16.02 -15.16
CA GLY A 117 18.34 14.76 -15.46
C GLY A 117 17.98 13.93 -14.21
N ASP A 118 18.38 14.35 -13.01
CA ASP A 118 17.92 13.83 -11.74
C ASP A 118 16.72 14.63 -11.24
N TRP A 119 15.78 13.99 -10.57
CA TRP A 119 14.64 14.66 -9.92
C TRP A 119 14.85 14.73 -8.43
N TYR A 120 14.69 15.93 -7.85
CA TYR A 120 14.80 16.17 -6.42
C TYR A 120 13.44 16.50 -5.84
N LEU A 121 12.97 15.71 -4.87
CA LEU A 121 11.78 16.01 -4.08
C LEU A 121 12.16 16.95 -2.94
N LEU A 122 11.41 18.04 -2.78
CA LEU A 122 11.72 19.10 -1.84
C LEU A 122 10.69 19.17 -0.70
N ALA A 123 11.17 19.43 0.52
CA ALA A 123 10.33 19.88 1.63
C ALA A 123 9.80 21.30 1.40
N ASN A 124 8.86 21.73 2.24
CA ASN A 124 8.29 23.07 2.17
C ASN A 124 9.33 24.19 2.40
N ASP A 125 10.38 23.93 3.16
CA ASP A 125 11.50 24.86 3.40
C ASP A 125 12.56 24.85 2.27
N GLY A 126 12.39 24.03 1.23
CA GLY A 126 13.31 23.91 0.09
C GLY A 126 14.42 22.88 0.26
N ARG A 127 14.43 22.11 1.34
CA ARG A 127 15.40 21.05 1.60
C ARG A 127 15.16 19.86 0.69
N ASP A 128 16.23 19.26 0.15
CA ASP A 128 16.14 18.03 -0.64
C ASP A 128 15.82 16.84 0.28
N LEU A 129 14.66 16.20 0.07
CA LEU A 129 14.20 15.01 0.83
C LEU A 129 14.63 13.72 0.16
N ALA A 130 14.53 13.68 -1.16
CA ALA A 130 14.81 12.49 -1.95
C ALA A 130 15.31 12.85 -3.34
N VAL A 131 15.96 11.89 -3.98
CA VAL A 131 16.46 12.03 -5.35
C VAL A 131 16.09 10.80 -6.17
N ARG A 132 15.58 11.01 -7.38
CA ARG A 132 15.54 10.00 -8.42
C ARG A 132 16.71 10.23 -9.37
N LYS A 133 17.71 9.39 -9.30
CA LYS A 133 18.85 9.43 -10.24
C LYS A 133 18.39 9.02 -11.64
N ARG A 134 19.00 9.65 -12.65
CA ARG A 134 18.76 9.28 -14.04
C ARG A 134 18.96 7.78 -14.25
N GLY A 135 17.94 7.10 -14.80
CA GLY A 135 17.94 5.65 -15.01
C GLY A 135 17.35 4.83 -13.86
N ASN A 136 17.16 5.40 -12.66
CA ASN A 136 16.50 4.69 -11.57
C ASN A 136 14.97 4.77 -11.70
N PRO A 137 14.23 3.69 -11.38
CA PRO A 137 12.77 3.68 -11.41
C PRO A 137 12.14 4.41 -10.24
N PHE A 138 12.83 4.54 -9.09
CA PHE A 138 12.30 5.09 -7.84
C PHE A 138 13.11 6.29 -7.37
N MET A 139 12.47 7.11 -6.53
CA MET A 139 13.19 8.07 -5.70
C MET A 139 13.79 7.36 -4.48
N GLU A 140 14.98 7.78 -4.09
CA GLU A 140 15.68 7.34 -2.88
C GLU A 140 15.68 8.48 -1.87
N GLN A 141 15.28 8.22 -0.63
CA GLN A 141 15.35 9.19 0.43
C GLN A 141 16.81 9.50 0.76
N ILE A 142 17.16 10.78 0.82
CA ILE A 142 18.53 11.26 1.10
C ILE A 142 18.62 12.11 2.38
N HIS A 143 17.49 12.55 2.92
CA HIS A 143 17.43 13.28 4.16
C HIS A 143 16.75 12.45 5.25
N PHE A 144 17.41 12.36 6.41
CA PHE A 144 16.96 11.59 7.58
C PHE A 144 17.03 12.55 8.78
N PRO A 145 15.92 13.19 9.17
CA PRO A 145 15.95 14.38 10.05
C PRO A 145 16.46 14.11 11.46
N MET A 146 16.49 12.86 11.89
CA MET A 146 16.93 12.49 13.24
C MET A 146 18.18 11.59 13.25
N ALA A 147 18.85 11.39 12.10
CA ALA A 147 19.97 10.43 11.98
C ALA A 147 21.16 10.72 12.91
N ASP A 148 21.41 11.99 13.21
CA ASP A 148 22.56 12.45 14.02
C ASP A 148 22.20 12.71 15.49
N ARG A 149 20.96 12.39 15.92
CA ARG A 149 20.51 12.57 17.31
C ARG A 149 21.03 11.45 18.21
N ASP A 150 21.20 11.77 19.50
CA ASP A 150 21.51 10.77 20.53
C ASP A 150 20.26 9.94 20.85
N PHE A 151 20.10 8.82 20.14
CA PHE A 151 18.91 7.97 20.22
C PHE A 151 18.64 7.42 21.63
N GLU A 152 19.69 7.11 22.39
CA GLU A 152 19.55 6.54 23.75
C GLU A 152 18.82 7.51 24.69
N HIS A 153 19.11 8.80 24.58
CA HIS A 153 18.60 9.84 25.47
C HIS A 153 17.55 10.72 24.82
N GLU A 154 17.13 10.42 23.58
CA GLU A 154 16.12 11.19 22.84
C GLU A 154 14.75 11.16 23.54
N SER A 155 14.11 12.31 23.69
CA SER A 155 12.77 12.43 24.28
C SER A 155 11.64 12.14 23.30
N PHE A 156 11.89 12.33 22.01
CA PHE A 156 10.93 12.23 20.91
C PHE A 156 9.77 13.22 20.99
N ASP A 157 9.93 14.35 21.70
CA ASP A 157 8.85 15.31 21.89
C ASP A 157 8.42 16.01 20.59
N ASP A 158 9.37 16.25 19.67
CA ASP A 158 9.15 16.86 18.35
C ASP A 158 8.97 15.82 17.22
N LEU A 159 8.75 14.56 17.55
CA LEU A 159 8.74 13.46 16.60
C LEU A 159 7.76 13.69 15.43
N GLU A 160 6.54 14.17 15.72
CA GLU A 160 5.53 14.42 14.68
C GLU A 160 5.95 15.53 13.71
N GLU A 161 6.65 16.56 14.18
CA GLU A 161 7.17 17.65 13.34
C GLU A 161 8.24 17.15 12.35
N GLN A 162 8.97 16.08 12.71
CA GLN A 162 10.00 15.50 11.85
C GLN A 162 9.42 14.71 10.66
N PHE A 163 8.14 14.36 10.69
CA PHE A 163 7.50 13.66 9.58
C PHE A 163 7.51 14.47 8.28
N ASP A 164 7.39 15.78 8.35
CA ASP A 164 7.42 16.68 7.18
C ASP A 164 8.78 16.72 6.48
N TYR A 165 9.83 16.23 7.13
CA TYR A 165 11.20 16.20 6.62
C TYR A 165 11.66 14.82 6.16
N SER A 166 10.73 13.90 5.97
CA SER A 166 10.98 12.56 5.43
C SER A 166 10.06 12.29 4.24
N MET A 167 10.61 11.75 3.16
CA MET A 167 9.83 11.45 1.96
C MET A 167 8.67 10.49 2.26
N TRP A 168 8.96 9.37 2.93
CA TRP A 168 7.98 8.31 3.10
C TRP A 168 6.91 8.62 4.15
N THR A 169 7.25 9.32 5.21
CA THR A 169 6.26 9.73 6.22
C THR A 169 5.23 10.69 5.63
N GLY A 170 5.67 11.60 4.75
CA GLY A 170 4.78 12.56 4.08
C GLY A 170 3.79 11.94 3.08
N ILE A 171 4.01 10.70 2.61
CA ILE A 171 3.12 10.03 1.64
C ILE A 171 2.38 8.80 2.19
N ALA A 172 2.83 8.27 3.32
CA ALA A 172 2.27 7.05 3.94
C ALA A 172 1.46 7.34 5.21
N THR A 173 1.05 8.58 5.42
CA THR A 173 0.25 9.00 6.58
C THR A 173 -1.15 9.45 6.17
N PRO A 174 -2.14 9.40 7.08
CA PRO A 174 -3.53 9.75 6.77
C PRO A 174 -3.72 11.23 6.40
N ASP A 175 -2.78 12.08 6.75
CA ASP A 175 -2.74 13.52 6.43
C ASP A 175 -2.02 13.84 5.11
N ALA A 176 -1.64 12.82 4.32
CA ALA A 176 -1.00 13.02 3.02
C ALA A 176 -1.84 13.83 2.00
N TYR A 177 -3.16 13.78 2.10
CA TYR A 177 -4.05 14.56 1.23
C TYR A 177 -4.45 15.90 1.83
N PHE A 178 -4.81 15.92 3.11
CA PHE A 178 -5.27 17.11 3.82
C PHE A 178 -4.82 17.06 5.28
N PRO A 179 -4.50 18.21 5.91
CA PRO A 179 -4.28 18.27 7.35
C PRO A 179 -5.48 17.73 8.12
N LEU A 180 -5.24 17.07 9.25
CA LEU A 180 -6.31 16.54 10.12
C LEU A 180 -6.89 17.61 11.06
N ASP A 181 -7.04 18.83 10.54
CA ASP A 181 -7.84 19.90 11.13
C ASP A 181 -9.30 19.81 10.70
N GLU A 182 -10.15 20.67 11.24
CA GLU A 182 -11.59 20.66 10.96
C GLU A 182 -11.92 20.82 9.46
N ALA A 183 -11.16 21.63 8.73
CA ALA A 183 -11.39 21.87 7.32
C ALA A 183 -10.92 20.69 6.46
N GLY A 184 -9.77 20.10 6.78
CA GLY A 184 -9.25 18.93 6.11
C GLY A 184 -10.09 17.68 6.37
N LEU A 185 -10.55 17.47 7.62
CA LEU A 185 -11.45 16.37 7.96
C LEU A 185 -12.80 16.45 7.23
N ARG A 186 -13.34 17.66 7.05
CA ARG A 186 -14.55 17.84 6.21
C ARG A 186 -14.29 17.45 4.75
N LYS A 187 -13.16 17.87 4.17
CA LYS A 187 -12.80 17.49 2.79
C LYS A 187 -12.62 15.99 2.64
N LEU A 188 -11.97 15.34 3.61
CA LEU A 188 -11.80 13.87 3.65
C LEU A 188 -13.17 13.18 3.68
N ALA A 189 -14.06 13.59 4.58
CA ALA A 189 -15.41 13.02 4.71
C ALA A 189 -16.24 13.23 3.43
N ASP A 190 -16.20 14.41 2.85
CA ASP A 190 -16.96 14.74 1.63
C ASP A 190 -16.44 13.95 0.43
N GLY A 191 -15.13 13.87 0.24
CA GLY A 191 -14.53 13.10 -0.85
C GLY A 191 -14.81 11.60 -0.72
N ALA A 192 -14.62 11.02 0.47
CA ALA A 192 -14.90 9.62 0.73
C ALA A 192 -16.40 9.28 0.53
N ARG A 193 -17.31 10.14 0.99
CA ARG A 193 -18.76 10.00 0.79
C ARG A 193 -19.13 10.03 -0.71
N ASN A 194 -18.59 11.00 -1.46
CA ASN A 194 -18.86 11.14 -2.88
C ASN A 194 -18.32 9.94 -3.67
N LEU A 195 -17.13 9.46 -3.32
CA LEU A 195 -16.58 8.24 -3.91
C LEU A 195 -17.47 7.04 -3.62
N ARG A 196 -17.89 6.85 -2.35
CA ARG A 196 -18.80 5.74 -1.97
C ARG A 196 -20.13 5.78 -2.76
N ALA A 197 -20.66 6.97 -3.00
CA ALA A 197 -21.89 7.14 -3.77
C ALA A 197 -21.72 6.88 -5.28
N SER A 198 -20.50 6.93 -5.80
CA SER A 198 -20.21 6.80 -7.24
C SER A 198 -19.79 5.39 -7.67
N THR A 199 -19.54 4.46 -6.74
CA THR A 199 -19.05 3.11 -7.07
C THR A 199 -19.62 2.05 -6.14
N ASP A 200 -19.78 0.84 -6.68
CA ASP A 200 -20.07 -0.40 -5.93
C ASP A 200 -18.80 -1.20 -5.61
N ARG A 201 -17.60 -0.70 -5.92
CA ARG A 201 -16.33 -1.32 -5.55
C ARG A 201 -16.06 -1.19 -4.06
N ALA A 202 -15.29 -2.13 -3.52
CA ALA A 202 -14.75 -1.99 -2.17
C ALA A 202 -13.73 -0.85 -2.12
N ILE A 203 -13.79 -0.03 -1.08
CA ILE A 203 -12.91 1.13 -0.89
C ILE A 203 -11.87 0.82 0.18
N VAL A 204 -10.60 0.92 -0.20
CA VAL A 204 -9.46 0.83 0.73
C VAL A 204 -9.04 2.23 1.15
N GLY A 205 -9.01 2.48 2.45
CA GLY A 205 -8.44 3.69 3.03
C GLY A 205 -7.03 3.44 3.55
N LEU A 206 -6.05 4.13 2.99
CA LEU A 206 -4.67 4.06 3.48
C LEU A 206 -4.53 4.91 4.73
N PHE A 207 -4.19 4.27 5.85
CA PHE A 207 -3.86 4.95 7.10
C PHE A 207 -2.35 5.01 7.35
N GLY A 208 -1.61 3.97 6.97
CA GLY A 208 -0.18 3.82 7.29
C GLY A 208 0.01 3.34 8.71
N GLY A 209 0.29 4.26 9.66
CA GLY A 209 0.45 3.89 11.07
C GLY A 209 1.67 3.03 11.36
N ASN A 210 2.72 3.16 10.55
CA ASN A 210 3.93 2.36 10.59
C ASN A 210 4.71 2.58 11.89
N LEU A 211 4.99 1.50 12.61
CA LEU A 211 5.73 1.52 13.87
C LEU A 211 7.22 1.16 13.69
N PHE A 212 7.52 0.35 12.67
CA PHE A 212 8.88 -0.12 12.36
C PHE A 212 9.54 0.71 11.25
N GLU A 213 8.81 1.10 10.21
CA GLU A 213 9.39 1.81 9.08
C GLU A 213 9.58 3.31 9.35
N ILE A 214 8.66 3.99 10.06
CA ILE A 214 8.84 5.43 10.38
C ILE A 214 10.17 5.68 11.07
N PRO A 215 10.61 4.94 12.09
CA PRO A 215 11.95 5.09 12.64
C PRO A 215 13.08 4.96 11.62
N GLN A 216 12.94 4.06 10.64
CA GLN A 216 13.94 3.92 9.58
C GLN A 216 14.00 5.14 8.66
N PHE A 217 12.85 5.76 8.40
CA PHE A 217 12.76 7.00 7.60
C PHE A 217 13.31 8.22 8.34
N LEU A 218 13.29 8.22 9.66
CA LEU A 218 13.77 9.33 10.49
C LEU A 218 15.25 9.17 10.89
N PHE A 219 15.68 7.96 11.26
CA PHE A 219 17.01 7.68 11.82
C PHE A 219 17.94 6.96 10.85
N ARG A 220 17.52 6.59 9.64
CA ARG A 220 18.10 5.62 8.71
C ARG A 220 17.92 4.17 9.18
N MET A 221 17.73 3.28 8.22
CA MET A 221 17.49 1.85 8.49
C MET A 221 18.65 1.20 9.25
N ASP A 222 19.89 1.43 8.83
CA ASP A 222 21.10 0.85 9.43
C ASP A 222 21.28 1.28 10.91
N ASN A 223 21.03 2.55 11.19
CA ASN A 223 21.06 3.09 12.55
C ASN A 223 19.94 2.46 13.40
N TYR A 224 18.70 2.48 12.91
CA TYR A 224 17.57 2.01 13.70
C TYR A 224 17.65 0.52 14.02
N LEU A 225 18.04 -0.31 13.06
CA LEU A 225 18.27 -1.75 13.30
C LEU A 225 19.37 -1.98 14.36
N THR A 226 20.40 -1.14 14.36
CA THR A 226 21.44 -1.18 15.40
C THR A 226 20.89 -0.76 16.76
N TYR A 227 20.08 0.30 16.81
CA TYR A 227 19.47 0.81 18.05
C TYR A 227 18.51 -0.19 18.69
N MET A 228 17.79 -0.99 17.91
CA MET A 228 16.94 -2.05 18.43
C MET A 228 17.71 -3.08 19.28
N GLY A 229 18.98 -3.31 18.97
CA GLY A 229 19.85 -4.18 19.75
C GLY A 229 20.52 -3.48 20.93
N LEU A 230 20.94 -2.23 20.77
CA LEU A 230 21.74 -1.51 21.76
C LEU A 230 20.87 -0.78 22.80
N TYR A 231 19.74 -0.18 22.37
CA TYR A 231 18.94 0.75 23.19
C TYR A 231 17.47 0.34 23.29
N PRO A 232 17.16 -0.87 23.79
CA PRO A 232 15.79 -1.41 23.79
C PRO A 232 14.78 -0.54 24.55
N GLU A 233 15.21 0.18 25.58
CA GLU A 233 14.33 1.07 26.34
C GLU A 233 13.99 2.36 25.56
N ALA A 234 14.92 2.88 24.76
CA ALA A 234 14.67 4.00 23.87
C ALA A 234 13.71 3.58 22.72
N VAL A 235 13.86 2.35 22.19
CA VAL A 235 12.93 1.79 21.20
C VAL A 235 11.52 1.69 21.76
N LEU A 236 11.35 1.28 23.02
CA LEU A 236 10.03 1.25 23.67
C LEU A 236 9.43 2.65 23.82
N ARG A 237 10.23 3.65 24.24
CA ARG A 237 9.75 5.05 24.32
C ARG A 237 9.31 5.57 22.96
N LEU A 238 10.09 5.29 21.90
CA LEU A 238 9.74 5.68 20.53
C LEU A 238 8.46 4.99 20.06
N SER A 239 8.32 3.68 20.28
CA SER A 239 7.12 2.92 19.89
C SER A 239 5.87 3.40 20.61
N GLU A 240 5.97 3.73 21.90
CA GLU A 240 4.87 4.33 22.66
C GLU A 240 4.47 5.70 22.08
N LYS A 241 5.45 6.57 21.83
CA LYS A 241 5.21 7.90 21.26
C LYS A 241 4.58 7.85 19.88
N LEU A 242 5.07 6.96 19.00
CA LEU A 242 4.46 6.71 17.69
C LEU A 242 3.03 6.20 17.81
N CYS A 243 2.78 5.26 18.72
CA CYS A 243 1.44 4.73 18.95
C CYS A 243 0.48 5.83 19.42
N GLU A 244 0.90 6.74 20.31
CA GLU A 244 0.08 7.88 20.75
C GLU A 244 -0.25 8.83 19.58
N ILE A 245 0.75 9.18 18.75
CA ILE A 245 0.54 10.01 17.56
C ILE A 245 -0.45 9.32 16.60
N HIS A 246 -0.24 8.03 16.33
CA HIS A 246 -1.12 7.28 15.44
C HIS A 246 -2.53 7.13 15.98
N LEU A 247 -2.73 6.90 17.28
CA LEU A 247 -4.05 6.85 17.90
C LEU A 247 -4.81 8.17 17.75
N ASN A 248 -4.13 9.30 17.99
CA ASN A 248 -4.73 10.63 17.82
C ASN A 248 -5.16 10.86 16.35
N LYS A 249 -4.29 10.54 15.39
CA LYS A 249 -4.59 10.64 13.95
C LYS A 249 -5.72 9.68 13.55
N LEU A 250 -5.69 8.45 14.03
CA LEU A 250 -6.68 7.41 13.75
C LEU A 250 -8.09 7.82 14.18
N GLU A 251 -8.24 8.33 15.38
CA GLU A 251 -9.54 8.78 15.89
C GLU A 251 -10.17 9.86 15.02
N LYS A 252 -9.40 10.88 14.67
CA LYS A 252 -9.85 11.96 13.80
C LYS A 252 -10.21 11.45 12.39
N TRP A 253 -9.28 10.74 11.78
CA TRP A 253 -9.40 10.28 10.40
C TRP A 253 -10.54 9.27 10.25
N LEU A 254 -10.59 8.25 11.10
CA LEU A 254 -11.58 7.19 10.99
C LEU A 254 -13.00 7.67 11.33
N THR A 255 -13.13 8.67 12.22
CA THR A 255 -14.42 9.35 12.44
C THR A 255 -14.92 10.05 11.19
N ALA A 256 -14.02 10.61 10.38
CA ALA A 256 -14.39 11.29 9.13
C ALA A 256 -14.71 10.33 7.99
N VAL A 257 -13.89 9.27 7.81
CA VAL A 257 -13.97 8.41 6.61
C VAL A 257 -14.49 7.01 6.86
N GLY A 258 -14.52 6.54 8.11
CA GLY A 258 -14.91 5.17 8.47
C GLY A 258 -16.24 4.68 7.90
N PRO A 259 -17.31 5.51 7.84
CA PRO A 259 -18.57 5.11 7.25
C PRO A 259 -18.52 4.83 5.74
N TYR A 260 -17.45 5.22 5.06
CA TYR A 260 -17.34 5.22 3.59
C TYR A 260 -16.30 4.25 3.04
N ILE A 261 -15.43 3.69 3.90
CA ILE A 261 -14.42 2.70 3.50
C ILE A 261 -14.80 1.30 3.97
N ASP A 262 -14.24 0.29 3.34
CA ASP A 262 -14.47 -1.13 3.67
C ASP A 262 -13.25 -1.76 4.37
N VAL A 263 -12.06 -1.26 4.04
CA VAL A 263 -10.78 -1.75 4.55
C VAL A 263 -9.92 -0.58 4.96
N ILE A 264 -9.33 -0.66 6.15
CA ILE A 264 -8.24 0.22 6.58
C ILE A 264 -6.91 -0.48 6.38
N LEU A 265 -5.98 0.17 5.67
CA LEU A 265 -4.66 -0.36 5.36
C LEU A 265 -3.60 0.26 6.27
N PHE A 266 -2.94 -0.59 7.04
CA PHE A 266 -1.73 -0.28 7.80
C PHE A 266 -0.48 -0.68 7.00
N GLY A 267 0.63 -0.03 7.27
CA GLY A 267 1.95 -0.39 6.74
C GLY A 267 2.87 -0.91 7.84
N ASP A 268 3.83 -1.66 7.48
CA ASP A 268 5.14 -1.95 8.10
C ASP A 268 5.81 -3.13 7.37
N ASP A 269 6.91 -2.90 6.68
CA ASP A 269 7.69 -3.95 6.01
C ASP A 269 8.59 -4.69 7.01
N PHE A 270 8.09 -5.79 7.57
CA PHE A 270 8.79 -6.59 8.58
C PHE A 270 9.74 -7.63 8.00
N GLY A 271 9.62 -7.97 6.71
CA GLY A 271 10.30 -9.09 6.10
C GLY A 271 11.40 -8.70 5.12
N THR A 272 12.51 -9.45 5.16
CA THR A 272 13.49 -9.53 4.06
C THR A 272 13.13 -10.66 3.10
N GLN A 273 13.94 -10.93 2.10
CA GLN A 273 13.77 -12.12 1.24
C GLN A 273 13.98 -13.45 2.00
N ALA A 274 14.77 -13.43 3.07
CA ALA A 274 15.19 -14.63 3.80
C ALA A 274 14.46 -14.88 5.13
N GLY A 275 13.86 -13.85 5.71
CA GLY A 275 13.18 -13.89 7.01
C GLY A 275 12.83 -12.52 7.52
N PRO A 276 12.22 -12.40 8.70
CA PRO A 276 11.95 -11.11 9.34
C PRO A 276 13.24 -10.33 9.64
N PHE A 277 13.15 -9.00 9.70
CA PHE A 277 14.26 -8.13 10.12
C PHE A 277 14.68 -8.32 11.57
N PHE A 278 13.80 -8.86 12.40
CA PHE A 278 13.98 -8.99 13.85
C PHE A 278 13.38 -10.30 14.38
N SER A 279 13.73 -10.67 15.60
CA SER A 279 13.24 -11.89 16.25
C SER A 279 11.77 -11.75 16.69
N MET A 280 11.10 -12.91 16.90
CA MET A 280 9.76 -12.97 17.49
C MET A 280 9.68 -12.30 18.87
N THR A 281 10.76 -12.37 19.66
CA THR A 281 10.85 -11.70 20.96
C THR A 281 10.80 -10.17 20.78
N MET A 282 11.47 -9.64 19.76
CA MET A 282 11.46 -8.21 19.46
C MET A 282 10.09 -7.77 18.92
N LEU A 283 9.43 -8.56 18.06
CA LEU A 283 8.05 -8.29 17.64
C LEU A 283 7.12 -8.13 18.85
N ARG A 284 7.14 -9.12 19.74
CA ARG A 284 6.29 -9.15 20.94
C ARG A 284 6.61 -8.04 21.95
N LYS A 285 7.85 -7.57 21.97
CA LYS A 285 8.29 -6.48 22.88
C LYS A 285 8.00 -5.09 22.27
N PHE A 286 8.36 -4.86 21.01
CA PHE A 286 8.46 -3.53 20.43
C PHE A 286 7.26 -3.11 19.55
N TYR A 287 6.50 -4.07 18.97
CA TYR A 287 5.50 -3.74 17.95
C TYR A 287 4.12 -4.33 18.24
N LYS A 288 4.00 -5.63 18.50
CA LYS A 288 2.71 -6.30 18.71
C LYS A 288 1.78 -5.60 19.72
N PRO A 289 2.24 -5.13 20.90
CA PRO A 289 1.34 -4.47 21.87
C PRO A 289 0.74 -3.18 21.33
N TYR A 290 1.50 -2.44 20.52
CA TYR A 290 1.09 -1.18 19.93
C TYR A 290 0.16 -1.39 18.73
N GLN A 291 0.47 -2.37 17.87
CA GLN A 291 -0.44 -2.80 16.80
C GLN A 291 -1.79 -3.25 17.36
N GLN A 292 -1.78 -4.04 18.42
CA GLN A 292 -3.01 -4.49 19.09
C GLN A 292 -3.84 -3.32 19.64
N ARG A 293 -3.20 -2.28 20.19
CA ARG A 293 -3.87 -1.05 20.66
C ARG A 293 -4.53 -0.30 19.49
N LEU A 294 -3.78 -0.11 18.38
CA LEU A 294 -4.28 0.57 17.17
C LEU A 294 -5.44 -0.19 16.54
N TRP A 295 -5.28 -1.49 16.30
CA TRP A 295 -6.29 -2.32 15.62
C TRP A 295 -7.56 -2.52 16.46
N ARG A 296 -7.42 -2.65 17.78
CA ARG A 296 -8.57 -2.64 18.68
C ARG A 296 -9.32 -1.31 18.59
N ARG A 297 -8.59 -0.18 18.55
CA ARG A 297 -9.21 1.14 18.45
C ARG A 297 -9.96 1.32 17.12
N VAL A 298 -9.45 0.77 16.02
CA VAL A 298 -10.20 0.71 14.75
C VAL A 298 -11.56 0.08 14.94
N LYS A 299 -11.61 -1.11 15.56
CA LYS A 299 -12.86 -1.87 15.77
C LYS A 299 -13.85 -1.18 16.71
N GLU A 300 -13.37 -0.34 17.60
CA GLU A 300 -14.23 0.49 18.47
C GLU A 300 -14.85 1.66 17.69
N LEU A 301 -14.17 2.17 16.66
CA LEU A 301 -14.57 3.37 15.93
C LEU A 301 -15.40 3.08 14.67
N ALA A 302 -15.12 1.97 13.97
CA ALA A 302 -15.75 1.67 12.68
C ALA A 302 -15.83 0.17 12.40
N ASP A 303 -16.83 -0.20 11.61
CA ASP A 303 -16.98 -1.57 11.07
C ASP A 303 -16.22 -1.68 9.73
N VAL A 304 -14.89 -1.73 9.82
CA VAL A 304 -13.99 -1.87 8.68
C VAL A 304 -13.03 -3.04 8.90
N LYS A 305 -12.53 -3.63 7.83
CA LYS A 305 -11.54 -4.71 7.88
C LYS A 305 -10.14 -4.15 8.03
N ILE A 306 -9.31 -4.83 8.82
CA ILE A 306 -7.92 -4.43 9.08
C ILE A 306 -6.99 -5.21 8.18
N MET A 307 -6.26 -4.51 7.32
CA MET A 307 -5.24 -5.05 6.43
C MET A 307 -3.87 -4.49 6.79
N LEU A 308 -2.85 -5.34 6.81
CA LEU A 308 -1.44 -4.95 6.94
C LEU A 308 -0.73 -5.19 5.62
N HIS A 309 -0.06 -4.14 5.10
CA HIS A 309 0.98 -4.29 4.09
C HIS A 309 2.30 -4.60 4.77
N SER A 310 2.91 -5.74 4.42
CA SER A 310 4.23 -6.13 4.90
C SER A 310 4.91 -7.03 3.89
N CYS A 311 5.90 -6.48 3.19
CA CYS A 311 6.71 -7.22 2.23
C CYS A 311 7.60 -8.28 2.89
N GLY A 312 8.07 -9.23 2.09
CA GLY A 312 9.10 -10.19 2.47
C GLY A 312 8.59 -11.46 3.14
N ALA A 313 9.51 -12.13 3.80
CA ALA A 313 9.32 -13.42 4.46
C ALA A 313 8.76 -13.22 5.87
N ILE A 314 7.44 -13.11 6.01
CA ILE A 314 6.76 -12.80 7.27
C ILE A 314 5.94 -13.95 7.85
N GLU A 315 6.01 -15.14 7.26
CA GLU A 315 5.21 -16.30 7.71
C GLU A 315 5.33 -16.53 9.21
N GLN A 316 6.55 -16.43 9.77
CA GLN A 316 6.80 -16.65 11.18
C GLN A 316 6.10 -15.63 12.11
N LEU A 317 5.72 -14.45 11.58
CA LEU A 317 5.07 -13.38 12.32
C LEU A 317 3.55 -13.52 12.34
N LEU A 318 2.95 -14.27 11.39
CA LEU A 318 1.51 -14.27 11.14
C LEU A 318 0.68 -14.70 12.34
N ASP A 319 1.11 -15.68 13.12
CA ASP A 319 0.38 -16.09 14.33
C ASP A 319 0.24 -14.93 15.33
N ASP A 320 1.32 -14.19 15.59
CA ASP A 320 1.30 -13.04 16.51
C ASP A 320 0.51 -11.85 15.94
N LEU A 321 0.55 -11.62 14.64
CA LEU A 321 -0.21 -10.55 13.98
C LEU A 321 -1.72 -10.86 13.96
N ILE A 322 -2.11 -12.10 13.68
CA ILE A 322 -3.51 -12.56 13.75
C ILE A 322 -4.03 -12.41 15.19
N ASP A 323 -3.26 -12.84 16.19
CA ASP A 323 -3.62 -12.67 17.60
C ASP A 323 -3.76 -11.20 18.02
N ALA A 324 -3.03 -10.29 17.37
CA ALA A 324 -3.15 -8.85 17.58
C ALA A 324 -4.41 -8.25 16.95
N GLY A 325 -5.09 -8.97 16.04
CA GLY A 325 -6.33 -8.56 15.40
C GLY A 325 -6.26 -8.31 13.90
N LEU A 326 -5.20 -8.79 13.21
CA LEU A 326 -5.08 -8.68 11.76
C LEU A 326 -6.11 -9.57 11.05
N GLU A 327 -6.81 -9.02 10.04
CA GLU A 327 -7.84 -9.72 9.27
C GLU A 327 -7.42 -10.02 7.83
N ALA A 328 -6.52 -9.20 7.25
CA ALA A 328 -5.96 -9.45 5.91
C ALA A 328 -4.47 -9.08 5.86
N VAL A 329 -3.69 -9.83 5.09
CA VAL A 329 -2.26 -9.61 4.87
C VAL A 329 -1.97 -9.38 3.39
N ASN A 330 -1.17 -8.38 3.10
CA ASN A 330 -0.71 -7.94 1.78
C ASN A 330 0.82 -7.74 1.82
N PRO A 331 1.59 -8.01 0.76
CA PRO A 331 1.16 -8.43 -0.58
C PRO A 331 1.22 -9.96 -0.80
N VAL A 332 1.58 -10.76 0.18
CA VAL A 332 1.90 -12.20 0.08
C VAL A 332 3.05 -12.42 -0.91
N GLN A 333 4.26 -12.07 -0.51
CA GLN A 333 5.44 -12.11 -1.39
C GLN A 333 5.94 -13.54 -1.61
N ILE A 334 5.29 -14.25 -2.52
CA ILE A 334 5.48 -15.69 -2.81
C ILE A 334 6.91 -16.09 -3.21
N SER A 335 7.75 -15.12 -3.60
CA SER A 335 9.17 -15.34 -3.91
C SER A 335 10.09 -15.30 -2.69
N SER A 336 9.56 -15.00 -1.50
CA SER A 336 10.33 -14.95 -0.26
C SER A 336 10.33 -16.27 0.49
N ALA A 337 11.33 -16.52 1.34
CA ALA A 337 11.46 -17.75 2.11
C ALA A 337 10.25 -17.99 3.02
N GLY A 338 9.71 -19.20 3.03
CA GLY A 338 8.56 -19.59 3.86
C GLY A 338 7.20 -19.09 3.36
N MET A 339 7.16 -18.29 2.27
CA MET A 339 5.93 -17.71 1.73
C MET A 339 5.28 -18.54 0.62
N ASP A 340 5.43 -19.87 0.67
CA ASP A 340 4.76 -20.79 -0.27
C ASP A 340 3.24 -20.69 -0.14
N PRO A 341 2.49 -20.41 -1.22
CA PRO A 341 1.05 -20.18 -1.17
C PRO A 341 0.25 -21.38 -0.64
N ALA A 342 0.64 -22.62 -0.95
CA ALA A 342 -0.06 -23.80 -0.50
C ALA A 342 0.13 -24.02 1.02
N LEU A 343 1.35 -23.81 1.51
CA LEU A 343 1.64 -23.91 2.94
C LEU A 343 0.93 -22.79 3.73
N LEU A 344 0.97 -21.56 3.23
CA LEU A 344 0.28 -20.42 3.86
C LEU A 344 -1.22 -20.67 3.92
N LYS A 345 -1.81 -21.12 2.80
CA LYS A 345 -3.25 -21.39 2.73
C LYS A 345 -3.67 -22.54 3.65
N ALA A 346 -2.90 -23.60 3.71
CA ALA A 346 -3.15 -24.72 4.61
C ALA A 346 -3.08 -24.33 6.09
N LYS A 347 -2.10 -23.47 6.46
CA LYS A 347 -1.84 -23.11 7.87
C LYS A 347 -2.75 -21.99 8.38
N TYR A 348 -3.00 -20.98 7.54
CA TYR A 348 -3.62 -19.72 7.97
C TYR A 348 -4.93 -19.39 7.23
N GLY A 349 -5.26 -20.10 6.14
CA GLY A 349 -6.33 -19.74 5.22
C GLY A 349 -7.76 -19.69 5.82
N SER A 350 -7.97 -20.23 7.01
CA SER A 350 -9.24 -20.08 7.76
C SER A 350 -9.21 -18.95 8.80
N ARG A 351 -8.07 -18.28 8.97
CA ARG A 351 -7.86 -17.30 10.05
C ARG A 351 -7.56 -15.89 9.52
N ILE A 352 -7.06 -15.79 8.29
CA ILE A 352 -6.67 -14.53 7.67
C ILE A 352 -6.99 -14.55 6.18
N CYS A 353 -7.40 -13.41 5.64
CA CYS A 353 -7.53 -13.23 4.20
C CYS A 353 -6.16 -12.90 3.59
N PHE A 354 -5.79 -13.60 2.53
CA PHE A 354 -4.60 -13.31 1.73
C PHE A 354 -4.96 -12.34 0.61
N TRP A 355 -4.38 -11.14 0.67
CA TRP A 355 -4.57 -10.11 -0.33
C TRP A 355 -3.29 -9.94 -1.12
N GLY A 356 -3.18 -10.67 -2.23
CA GLY A 356 -1.98 -10.70 -3.06
C GLY A 356 -1.44 -12.10 -3.33
N GLY A 357 -0.22 -12.18 -3.84
CA GLY A 357 0.41 -13.45 -4.21
C GLY A 357 -0.11 -14.07 -5.51
N GLY A 358 -0.99 -13.37 -6.24
CA GLY A 358 -1.61 -13.89 -7.46
C GLY A 358 -0.68 -13.98 -8.66
N CYS A 359 0.37 -13.16 -8.71
CA CYS A 359 1.39 -13.21 -9.76
C CYS A 359 2.73 -12.68 -9.24
N ASP A 360 3.81 -13.43 -9.46
CA ASP A 360 5.18 -12.97 -9.17
C ASP A 360 5.55 -11.80 -10.08
N THR A 361 5.83 -10.65 -9.48
CA THR A 361 6.20 -9.41 -10.18
C THR A 361 7.70 -9.24 -10.38
N ARG A 362 8.52 -10.12 -9.81
CA ARG A 362 9.98 -10.07 -9.91
C ARG A 362 10.51 -10.81 -11.15
N CYS A 363 9.99 -12.01 -11.42
CA CYS A 363 10.48 -12.88 -12.47
C CYS A 363 9.41 -13.21 -13.50
N ILE A 364 8.22 -13.63 -13.07
CA ILE A 364 7.19 -14.15 -13.98
C ILE A 364 6.59 -13.01 -14.82
N LEU A 365 6.05 -12.00 -14.19
CA LEU A 365 5.32 -10.94 -14.90
C LEU A 365 6.20 -10.17 -15.91
N PRO A 366 7.47 -9.77 -15.60
CA PRO A 366 8.30 -9.03 -16.55
C PRO A 366 8.99 -9.92 -17.60
N GLN A 367 9.35 -11.19 -17.27
CA GLN A 367 10.30 -11.97 -18.06
C GLN A 367 9.66 -13.10 -18.86
N SER A 368 8.42 -13.52 -18.54
CA SER A 368 7.73 -14.65 -19.17
C SER A 368 6.91 -14.23 -20.40
N THR A 369 6.44 -15.22 -21.16
CA THR A 369 5.43 -15.00 -22.21
C THR A 369 4.04 -14.81 -21.60
N PRO A 370 3.07 -14.22 -22.33
CA PRO A 370 1.69 -14.10 -21.85
C PRO A 370 1.06 -15.44 -21.43
N GLU A 371 1.36 -16.54 -22.16
CA GLU A 371 0.86 -17.88 -21.88
C GLU A 371 1.45 -18.44 -20.57
N GLU A 372 2.72 -18.16 -20.30
CA GLU A 372 3.38 -18.57 -19.05
C GLU A 372 2.86 -17.77 -17.86
N VAL A 373 2.67 -16.46 -18.01
CA VAL A 373 2.02 -15.61 -17.01
C VAL A 373 0.61 -16.15 -16.69
N ALA A 374 -0.20 -16.40 -17.72
CA ALA A 374 -1.56 -16.92 -17.53
C ALA A 374 -1.57 -18.30 -16.84
N ARG A 375 -0.61 -19.18 -17.15
CA ARG A 375 -0.48 -20.49 -16.49
C ARG A 375 -0.10 -20.33 -15.03
N HIS A 376 0.87 -19.47 -14.71
CA HIS A 376 1.27 -19.16 -13.34
C HIS A 376 0.09 -18.61 -12.52
N VAL A 377 -0.63 -17.62 -13.07
CA VAL A 377 -1.80 -17.02 -12.39
C VAL A 377 -2.86 -18.06 -12.09
N ARG A 378 -3.23 -18.92 -13.06
CA ARG A 378 -4.21 -19.99 -12.82
C ARG A 378 -3.78 -20.94 -11.71
N GLN A 379 -2.49 -21.27 -11.61
CA GLN A 379 -1.96 -22.09 -10.53
C GLN A 379 -2.08 -21.39 -9.17
N GLN A 380 -1.71 -20.10 -9.08
CA GLN A 380 -1.83 -19.35 -7.83
C GLN A 380 -3.30 -19.20 -7.40
N VAL A 381 -4.18 -18.87 -8.33
CA VAL A 381 -5.62 -18.76 -8.07
C VAL A 381 -6.20 -20.08 -7.58
N GLU A 382 -5.86 -21.21 -8.21
CA GLU A 382 -6.36 -22.53 -7.80
C GLU A 382 -5.96 -22.91 -6.38
N ILE A 383 -4.76 -22.54 -5.95
CA ILE A 383 -4.30 -22.74 -4.57
C ILE A 383 -5.01 -21.79 -3.61
N MET A 384 -4.98 -20.48 -3.91
CA MET A 384 -5.36 -19.45 -2.95
C MET A 384 -6.88 -19.29 -2.77
N ARG A 385 -7.70 -19.63 -3.76
CA ARG A 385 -9.18 -19.54 -3.68
C ARG A 385 -9.81 -20.60 -2.78
N GLN A 386 -9.10 -21.67 -2.43
CA GLN A 386 -9.63 -22.78 -1.64
C GLN A 386 -10.13 -22.28 -0.28
N GLY A 387 -11.40 -22.58 0.06
CA GLY A 387 -12.01 -22.13 1.32
C GLY A 387 -12.23 -20.63 1.44
N SER A 388 -12.25 -19.88 0.32
CA SER A 388 -12.35 -18.42 0.29
C SER A 388 -11.17 -17.71 0.99
N GLY A 389 -11.32 -16.47 1.48
CA GLY A 389 -10.22 -15.73 2.14
C GLY A 389 -9.08 -15.38 1.20
N PHE A 390 -9.40 -14.95 -0.03
CA PHE A 390 -8.43 -14.54 -1.03
C PHE A 390 -8.96 -13.39 -1.88
N VAL A 391 -8.13 -12.33 -2.01
CA VAL A 391 -8.31 -11.24 -2.98
C VAL A 391 -7.11 -11.27 -3.91
N PHE A 392 -7.35 -11.43 -5.21
CA PHE A 392 -6.27 -11.43 -6.18
C PHE A 392 -5.66 -10.04 -6.29
N GLN A 393 -4.35 -10.01 -6.17
CA GLN A 393 -3.46 -8.91 -6.54
C GLN A 393 -2.15 -9.55 -7.02
N GLN A 394 -1.45 -8.97 -7.99
CA GLN A 394 -0.05 -9.28 -8.24
C GLN A 394 0.78 -8.98 -6.97
N VAL A 395 1.95 -9.60 -6.82
CA VAL A 395 2.72 -9.45 -5.55
C VAL A 395 2.98 -7.99 -5.19
N HIS A 396 3.40 -7.17 -6.16
CA HIS A 396 3.64 -5.73 -5.95
C HIS A 396 3.33 -4.95 -7.22
N ASN A 397 3.64 -3.66 -7.26
CA ASN A 397 3.38 -2.78 -8.39
C ASN A 397 3.93 -3.34 -9.71
N VAL A 398 3.17 -3.17 -10.78
CA VAL A 398 3.62 -3.47 -12.15
C VAL A 398 4.67 -2.44 -12.56
N MET A 399 5.89 -2.90 -12.81
CA MET A 399 7.05 -2.06 -13.10
C MET A 399 7.06 -1.56 -14.54
N ALA A 400 7.90 -0.55 -14.79
CA ALA A 400 8.00 0.11 -16.10
C ALA A 400 8.45 -0.81 -17.24
N ASP A 401 9.14 -1.91 -16.98
CA ASP A 401 9.64 -2.87 -17.97
C ASP A 401 8.61 -3.94 -18.35
N VAL A 402 7.50 -4.07 -17.62
CA VAL A 402 6.47 -5.07 -17.89
C VAL A 402 5.72 -4.75 -19.19
N ARG A 403 5.58 -5.77 -20.05
CA ARG A 403 4.84 -5.69 -21.30
C ARG A 403 3.33 -5.68 -21.07
N PRO A 404 2.56 -4.85 -21.79
CA PRO A 404 1.11 -4.76 -21.61
C PRO A 404 0.39 -6.08 -21.87
N GLU A 405 0.88 -6.93 -22.79
CA GLU A 405 0.34 -8.26 -23.09
C GLU A 405 0.36 -9.15 -21.84
N ASN A 406 1.42 -9.07 -21.04
CA ASN A 406 1.57 -9.83 -19.81
C ASN A 406 0.58 -9.34 -18.75
N VAL A 407 0.37 -8.03 -18.63
CA VAL A 407 -0.63 -7.46 -17.72
C VAL A 407 -2.03 -7.95 -18.07
N VAL A 408 -2.41 -7.88 -19.35
CA VAL A 408 -3.73 -8.35 -19.81
C VAL A 408 -3.88 -9.87 -19.65
N ALA A 409 -2.84 -10.65 -19.96
CA ALA A 409 -2.83 -12.09 -19.77
C ALA A 409 -3.01 -12.49 -18.29
N MET A 410 -2.39 -11.75 -17.38
CA MET A 410 -2.54 -11.92 -15.93
C MET A 410 -4.00 -11.77 -15.53
N PHE A 411 -4.65 -10.64 -15.84
CA PHE A 411 -6.03 -10.39 -15.43
C PHE A 411 -7.03 -11.34 -16.08
N ARG A 412 -6.87 -11.66 -17.38
CA ARG A 412 -7.76 -12.63 -18.07
C ARG A 412 -7.66 -14.05 -17.53
N ALA A 413 -6.56 -14.42 -16.90
CA ALA A 413 -6.35 -15.76 -16.36
C ALA A 413 -7.01 -16.00 -14.98
N ILE A 414 -7.48 -14.95 -14.29
CA ILE A 414 -7.95 -15.05 -12.90
C ILE A 414 -9.28 -15.81 -12.80
N ASN A 415 -10.22 -15.48 -13.66
CA ASN A 415 -11.58 -16.01 -13.65
C ASN A 415 -11.96 -16.66 -15.00
N GLY A 416 -10.96 -16.96 -15.85
CA GLY A 416 -11.12 -17.55 -17.18
C GLY A 416 -11.01 -19.08 -17.22
#